data_823dcf895979007006e89a8b10b095c5
#
_entry.id   823dcf895979007006e89a8b10b095c5
#
_cell.length_a   1.000
_cell.length_b   1.000
_cell.length_c   1.000
_cell.angle_alpha   90.00
_cell.angle_beta   90.00
_cell.angle_gamma   90.00
#
_symmetry.space_group_name_H-M   'P 1'
#
loop_
_entity.id
_entity.type
_entity.pdbx_description
1 polymer ?
#
loop_
_entity_poly.entity_id
_entity_poly.type
_entity_poly.pdbx_seq_one_letter_code
_entity_poly.pdbx_strand_id
1 'polypeptide(L)'
;MNFSYGEEKLTLKKVFEIAQGKRKGILIPEVVEGIQKSNAIVQQVIRSGKTVYGINTGFGPLCDTLISENETQTLQKNLLLTHAVGVGKPIEPLLSKIMMICKVHALCQGYSGIRLAVIERILYCIEQELLPVVPEQGSVGASGDLAPLSHLFLPLLGEGEFWEKDRIVPAKKILDQHQLQPMVLEAKEGLALINGTQFILAHAVLGLQKMKYLLDLADVSGAMSLEGFQGSAAPFKAGLHQIRPFKGSLKVAERMRMLLEGSENLDAHKDCDRVQDPYSIRCIPQVHGASRNAYKHLKKLTTIELNSVTDNPIILSETEIISGGNFHGQPLSMALDYASIAVSELGNIADRRCYLILEGKYGLPRLLTEKGGLNSGFMIPQYTTAALVTENKSLCFPPSADSVPTSLGQEDHVSMGSISGRKFNQILGNLEKILAIELMYGAQALEFRGSLQCSKLIQKNHQLIRAKVPKLEEDRLLKDDIQNLVELVHNQTFIVE
;
A
#
# COMPACT_ATOMS: atom_id res chain seq x y z
N MET A 1 16.09 -9.53 -16.63
CA MET A 1 15.72 -8.26 -17.29
C MET A 1 16.33 -7.12 -16.50
N ASN A 2 16.79 -6.05 -17.17
CA ASN A 2 17.34 -4.89 -16.49
C ASN A 2 16.29 -3.76 -16.41
N PHE A 3 16.52 -2.82 -15.48
CA PHE A 3 15.79 -1.57 -15.34
C PHE A 3 16.81 -0.43 -15.16
N SER A 4 16.76 0.57 -16.05
CA SER A 4 17.64 1.74 -16.00
C SER A 4 17.05 2.80 -15.07
N TYR A 5 17.61 2.91 -13.85
CA TYR A 5 17.22 3.95 -12.91
C TYR A 5 17.46 5.35 -13.50
N GLY A 6 16.57 6.28 -13.21
CA GLY A 6 16.65 7.66 -13.71
C GLY A 6 16.21 7.86 -15.16
N GLU A 7 16.22 6.82 -15.98
CA GLU A 7 15.87 6.88 -17.40
C GLU A 7 14.51 6.25 -17.70
N GLU A 8 14.33 4.97 -17.34
CA GLU A 8 13.09 4.27 -17.58
C GLU A 8 11.99 4.69 -16.60
N LYS A 9 10.76 4.86 -17.08
CA LYS A 9 9.60 5.11 -16.22
C LYS A 9 9.40 3.95 -15.25
N LEU A 10 9.47 4.26 -13.93
CA LEU A 10 9.19 3.34 -12.86
C LEU A 10 7.67 3.17 -12.70
N THR A 11 7.20 1.92 -12.66
CA THR A 11 5.80 1.56 -12.50
C THR A 11 5.63 0.62 -11.31
N LEU A 12 4.42 0.49 -10.77
CA LEU A 12 4.13 -0.46 -9.68
C LEU A 12 4.68 -1.86 -9.97
N LYS A 13 4.43 -2.38 -11.20
CA LYS A 13 4.93 -3.69 -11.61
C LYS A 13 6.45 -3.77 -11.54
N LYS A 14 7.16 -2.76 -12.08
CA LYS A 14 8.63 -2.73 -12.07
C LYS A 14 9.19 -2.63 -10.65
N VAL A 15 8.56 -1.87 -9.74
CA VAL A 15 8.98 -1.82 -8.33
C VAL A 15 8.97 -3.21 -7.72
N PHE A 16 7.88 -3.97 -7.90
CA PHE A 16 7.80 -5.33 -7.35
C PHE A 16 8.73 -6.31 -8.06
N GLU A 17 8.92 -6.19 -9.38
CA GLU A 17 9.90 -7.01 -10.11
C GLU A 17 11.33 -6.80 -9.59
N ILE A 18 11.70 -5.55 -9.28
CA ILE A 18 13.02 -5.22 -8.68
C ILE A 18 13.06 -5.74 -7.23
N ALA A 19 12.03 -5.47 -6.43
CA ALA A 19 11.98 -5.89 -5.03
C ALA A 19 12.06 -7.42 -4.87
N GLN A 20 11.52 -8.18 -5.83
CA GLN A 20 11.57 -9.64 -5.87
C GLN A 20 12.82 -10.21 -6.55
N GLY A 21 13.78 -9.38 -6.96
CA GLY A 21 14.99 -9.83 -7.68
C GLY A 21 14.74 -10.33 -9.12
N LYS A 22 13.52 -10.19 -9.65
CA LYS A 22 13.17 -10.59 -11.03
C LYS A 22 13.72 -9.63 -12.08
N ARG A 23 14.08 -8.42 -11.65
CA ARG A 23 14.65 -7.37 -12.48
C ARG A 23 15.81 -6.73 -11.74
N LYS A 24 16.95 -6.61 -12.42
CA LYS A 24 18.14 -5.94 -11.86
C LYS A 24 18.10 -4.45 -12.22
N GLY A 25 18.27 -3.60 -11.22
CA GLY A 25 18.47 -2.16 -11.41
C GLY A 25 19.89 -1.86 -11.89
N ILE A 26 20.03 -1.03 -12.91
CA ILE A 26 21.32 -0.61 -13.47
C ILE A 26 21.39 0.91 -13.64
N LEU A 27 22.59 1.44 -13.73
CA LEU A 27 22.87 2.82 -14.12
C LEU A 27 23.47 2.81 -15.54
N ILE A 28 22.90 3.58 -16.44
CA ILE A 28 23.46 3.80 -17.78
C ILE A 28 24.42 5.00 -17.78
N PRO A 29 25.35 5.11 -18.72
CA PRO A 29 26.35 6.18 -18.74
C PRO A 29 25.77 7.60 -18.68
N GLU A 30 24.66 7.85 -19.37
CA GLU A 30 23.98 9.14 -19.43
C GLU A 30 23.44 9.58 -18.04
N VAL A 31 22.91 8.61 -17.28
CA VAL A 31 22.44 8.84 -15.90
C VAL A 31 23.62 9.12 -14.98
N VAL A 32 24.71 8.35 -15.10
CA VAL A 32 25.96 8.57 -14.33
C VAL A 32 26.52 9.97 -14.58
N GLU A 33 26.58 10.40 -15.85
CA GLU A 33 27.02 11.74 -16.23
C GLU A 33 26.13 12.84 -15.60
N GLY A 34 24.80 12.66 -15.64
CA GLY A 34 23.85 13.60 -15.00
C GLY A 34 24.06 13.73 -13.49
N ILE A 35 24.25 12.60 -12.79
CA ILE A 35 24.56 12.58 -11.35
C ILE A 35 25.86 13.32 -11.05
N GLN A 36 26.94 13.00 -11.79
CA GLN A 36 28.24 13.62 -11.60
C GLN A 36 28.23 15.12 -11.89
N LYS A 37 27.52 15.54 -12.93
CA LYS A 37 27.34 16.96 -13.26
C LYS A 37 26.63 17.70 -12.13
N SER A 38 25.54 17.15 -11.62
CA SER A 38 24.80 17.75 -10.49
C SER A 38 25.64 17.84 -9.22
N ASN A 39 26.45 16.82 -8.92
CA ASN A 39 27.38 16.84 -7.78
C ASN A 39 28.50 17.89 -8.00
N ALA A 40 29.04 18.00 -9.20
CA ALA A 40 30.07 19.00 -9.51
C ALA A 40 29.57 20.44 -9.24
N ILE A 41 28.29 20.74 -9.50
CA ILE A 41 27.67 22.02 -9.17
C ILE A 41 27.68 22.27 -7.66
N VAL A 42 27.36 21.26 -6.83
CA VAL A 42 27.44 21.40 -5.37
C VAL A 42 28.87 21.72 -4.93
N GLN A 43 29.86 21.04 -5.48
CA GLN A 43 31.27 21.31 -5.16
C GLN A 43 31.72 22.73 -5.60
N GLN A 44 31.20 23.22 -6.72
CA GLN A 44 31.46 24.56 -7.18
C GLN A 44 30.84 25.63 -6.23
N VAL A 45 29.61 25.38 -5.73
CA VAL A 45 28.94 26.26 -4.75
C VAL A 45 29.80 26.38 -3.48
N ILE A 46 30.28 25.24 -2.95
CA ILE A 46 31.14 25.20 -1.74
C ILE A 46 32.40 26.06 -1.96
N ARG A 47 33.12 25.83 -3.06
CA ARG A 47 34.38 26.55 -3.39
C ARG A 47 34.15 28.04 -3.61
N SER A 48 32.99 28.44 -4.12
CA SER A 48 32.68 29.88 -4.36
C SER A 48 32.34 30.65 -3.11
N GLY A 49 32.10 29.97 -1.97
CA GLY A 49 31.65 30.62 -0.72
C GLY A 49 30.24 31.22 -0.78
N LYS A 50 29.48 31.00 -1.87
CA LYS A 50 28.10 31.45 -2.00
C LYS A 50 27.21 30.68 -1.03
N THR A 51 26.45 31.42 -0.21
CA THR A 51 25.48 30.80 0.71
C THR A 51 24.31 30.21 -0.05
N VAL A 52 24.12 28.86 0.04
CA VAL A 52 23.01 28.15 -0.58
C VAL A 52 22.40 27.19 0.44
N TYR A 53 21.09 27.37 0.66
CA TYR A 53 20.36 26.52 1.59
C TYR A 53 20.61 25.02 1.34
N GLY A 54 20.84 24.28 2.42
CA GLY A 54 21.02 22.82 2.40
C GLY A 54 22.34 22.33 1.80
N ILE A 55 23.22 23.23 1.31
CA ILE A 55 24.57 22.90 0.85
C ILE A 55 25.60 23.30 1.91
N ASN A 56 25.64 24.58 2.29
CA ASN A 56 26.57 25.12 3.26
C ASN A 56 25.89 26.01 4.34
N THR A 57 24.62 25.71 4.65
CA THR A 57 23.88 26.31 5.75
C THR A 57 23.37 25.26 6.72
N GLY A 58 22.95 25.66 7.90
CA GLY A 58 22.08 24.85 8.76
C GLY A 58 20.74 24.54 8.09
N PHE A 59 19.89 23.79 8.78
CA PHE A 59 18.60 23.31 8.25
C PHE A 59 17.41 23.89 9.03
N GLY A 60 16.24 23.96 8.36
CA GLY A 60 15.01 24.48 8.97
C GLY A 60 15.21 25.89 9.52
N PRO A 61 14.88 26.15 10.80
CA PRO A 61 15.04 27.48 11.43
C PRO A 61 16.49 27.95 11.58
N LEU A 62 17.48 27.05 11.34
CA LEU A 62 18.92 27.38 11.40
C LEU A 62 19.51 27.70 10.01
N CYS A 63 18.68 27.95 9.01
CA CYS A 63 19.10 28.16 7.62
C CYS A 63 19.98 29.41 7.41
N ASP A 64 19.97 30.36 8.35
CA ASP A 64 20.80 31.57 8.31
C ASP A 64 22.23 31.35 8.84
N THR A 65 22.52 30.15 9.40
CA THR A 65 23.85 29.83 9.95
C THR A 65 24.72 29.25 8.87
N LEU A 66 25.80 29.91 8.50
CA LEU A 66 26.79 29.43 7.55
C LEU A 66 27.68 28.36 8.20
N ILE A 67 27.90 27.26 7.51
CA ILE A 67 28.71 26.11 7.96
C ILE A 67 30.01 26.09 7.15
N SER A 68 31.12 25.98 7.82
CA SER A 68 32.43 25.89 7.18
C SER A 68 32.62 24.55 6.43
N GLU A 69 33.49 24.57 5.41
CA GLU A 69 33.79 23.37 4.63
C GLU A 69 34.25 22.19 5.53
N ASN A 70 35.07 22.48 6.53
CA ASN A 70 35.60 21.47 7.48
C ASN A 70 34.51 20.86 8.39
N GLU A 71 33.39 21.55 8.61
CA GLU A 71 32.29 21.10 9.45
C GLU A 71 31.17 20.44 8.66
N THR A 72 31.21 20.52 7.32
CA THR A 72 30.14 20.03 6.45
C THR A 72 29.88 18.52 6.64
N GLN A 73 30.91 17.69 6.73
CA GLN A 73 30.76 16.25 6.95
C GLN A 73 30.10 15.95 8.29
N THR A 74 30.51 16.69 9.34
CA THR A 74 29.91 16.58 10.68
C THR A 74 28.44 16.95 10.65
N LEU A 75 28.08 18.04 9.95
CA LEU A 75 26.71 18.48 9.77
C LEU A 75 25.86 17.39 9.10
N GLN A 76 26.33 16.81 7.99
CA GLN A 76 25.57 15.77 7.26
C GLN A 76 25.38 14.51 8.12
N LYS A 77 26.41 14.08 8.88
CA LYS A 77 26.30 12.97 9.84
C LYS A 77 25.29 13.31 10.94
N ASN A 78 25.40 14.46 11.58
CA ASN A 78 24.52 14.89 12.65
C ASN A 78 23.06 14.98 12.20
N LEU A 79 22.82 15.38 10.94
CA LEU A 79 21.49 15.42 10.37
C LEU A 79 20.81 14.05 10.41
N LEU A 80 21.47 12.98 9.96
CA LEU A 80 20.90 11.64 10.03
C LEU A 80 20.73 11.18 11.49
N LEU A 81 21.73 11.41 12.36
CA LEU A 81 21.66 10.98 13.76
C LEU A 81 20.50 11.64 14.51
N THR A 82 20.30 12.95 14.33
CA THR A 82 19.29 13.72 15.08
C THR A 82 17.87 13.53 14.54
N HIS A 83 17.72 13.10 13.29
CA HIS A 83 16.43 12.85 12.66
C HIS A 83 15.96 11.39 12.74
N ALA A 84 16.84 10.46 13.17
CA ALA A 84 16.49 9.06 13.39
C ALA A 84 15.79 8.88 14.76
N VAL A 85 14.62 9.47 14.91
CA VAL A 85 13.85 9.55 16.16
C VAL A 85 12.49 8.81 16.08
N GLY A 86 12.34 7.92 15.09
CA GLY A 86 11.16 7.09 14.91
C GLY A 86 10.95 6.13 16.09
N VAL A 87 9.68 5.80 16.35
CA VAL A 87 9.24 4.89 17.42
C VAL A 87 8.23 3.87 16.90
N GLY A 88 7.84 2.93 17.74
CA GLY A 88 6.87 1.89 17.39
C GLY A 88 7.53 0.64 16.82
N LYS A 89 6.71 -0.21 16.21
CA LYS A 89 7.19 -1.46 15.60
C LYS A 89 8.00 -1.16 14.33
N PRO A 90 8.99 -2.00 13.99
CA PRO A 90 9.62 -1.94 12.69
C PRO A 90 8.60 -2.19 11.56
N ILE A 91 8.73 -1.47 10.45
CA ILE A 91 8.00 -1.80 9.22
C ILE A 91 8.53 -3.10 8.61
N GLU A 92 7.72 -3.73 7.75
CA GLU A 92 8.13 -4.94 7.04
C GLU A 92 9.37 -4.68 6.16
N PRO A 93 10.32 -5.61 6.07
CA PRO A 93 11.54 -5.46 5.25
C PRO A 93 11.26 -5.08 3.79
N LEU A 94 10.20 -5.63 3.20
CA LEU A 94 9.76 -5.29 1.84
C LEU A 94 9.45 -3.79 1.69
N LEU A 95 8.87 -3.16 2.70
CA LEU A 95 8.53 -1.74 2.65
C LEU A 95 9.82 -0.89 2.65
N SER A 96 10.82 -1.23 3.50
CA SER A 96 12.16 -0.61 3.47
C SER A 96 12.82 -0.75 2.10
N LYS A 97 12.73 -1.93 1.49
CA LYS A 97 13.26 -2.16 0.13
C LYS A 97 12.59 -1.30 -0.92
N ILE A 98 11.26 -1.17 -0.88
CA ILE A 98 10.50 -0.29 -1.79
C ILE A 98 10.91 1.17 -1.60
N MET A 99 11.09 1.63 -0.36
CA MET A 99 11.59 2.98 -0.06
C MET A 99 12.96 3.23 -0.72
N MET A 100 13.90 2.30 -0.59
CA MET A 100 15.23 2.40 -1.22
C MET A 100 15.13 2.45 -2.74
N ILE A 101 14.32 1.59 -3.37
CA ILE A 101 14.10 1.57 -4.83
C ILE A 101 13.57 2.93 -5.31
N CYS A 102 12.54 3.46 -4.63
CA CYS A 102 11.95 4.76 -4.96
C CYS A 102 12.96 5.90 -4.79
N LYS A 103 13.75 5.86 -3.70
CA LYS A 103 14.77 6.89 -3.44
C LYS A 103 15.88 6.88 -4.49
N VAL A 104 16.43 5.72 -4.81
CA VAL A 104 17.45 5.59 -5.86
C VAL A 104 16.92 6.13 -7.20
N HIS A 105 15.68 5.80 -7.56
CA HIS A 105 15.11 6.29 -8.81
C HIS A 105 15.00 7.82 -8.86
N ALA A 106 14.59 8.45 -7.76
CA ALA A 106 14.54 9.91 -7.64
C ALA A 106 15.94 10.53 -7.73
N LEU A 107 16.93 9.99 -7.01
CA LEU A 107 18.31 10.47 -7.02
C LEU A 107 19.00 10.35 -8.38
N CYS A 108 18.70 9.26 -9.12
CA CYS A 108 19.26 8.99 -10.44
C CYS A 108 18.76 9.95 -11.52
N GLN A 109 17.76 10.79 -11.26
CA GLN A 109 17.33 11.83 -12.19
C GLN A 109 18.32 13.01 -12.28
N GLY A 110 19.36 13.06 -11.42
CA GLY A 110 20.47 13.99 -11.55
C GLY A 110 20.20 15.43 -11.04
N TYR A 111 19.22 15.63 -10.16
CA TYR A 111 18.87 16.96 -9.61
C TYR A 111 19.23 17.15 -8.13
N SER A 112 19.74 16.11 -7.48
CA SER A 112 19.94 16.11 -6.02
C SER A 112 21.33 16.46 -5.55
N GLY A 113 22.31 16.50 -6.44
CA GLY A 113 23.71 16.86 -6.12
C GLY A 113 24.49 15.84 -5.30
N ILE A 114 23.99 14.61 -5.17
CA ILE A 114 24.61 13.52 -4.42
C ILE A 114 25.71 12.84 -5.23
N ARG A 115 26.76 12.30 -4.55
CA ARG A 115 27.82 11.53 -5.22
C ARG A 115 27.28 10.19 -5.74
N LEU A 116 27.82 9.73 -6.88
CA LEU A 116 27.54 8.43 -7.45
C LEU A 116 27.78 7.28 -6.44
N ALA A 117 28.87 7.34 -5.68
CA ALA A 117 29.22 6.32 -4.69
C ALA A 117 28.13 6.05 -3.63
N VAL A 118 27.34 7.05 -3.26
CA VAL A 118 26.22 6.88 -2.31
C VAL A 118 25.09 6.09 -2.98
N ILE A 119 24.76 6.41 -4.22
CA ILE A 119 23.74 5.69 -5.00
C ILE A 119 24.16 4.23 -5.21
N GLU A 120 25.41 4.00 -5.60
CA GLU A 120 25.98 2.64 -5.78
C GLU A 120 25.94 1.83 -4.48
N ARG A 121 26.19 2.45 -3.32
CA ARG A 121 26.06 1.79 -2.02
C ARG A 121 24.61 1.38 -1.73
N ILE A 122 23.63 2.24 -2.04
CA ILE A 122 22.21 1.91 -1.84
C ILE A 122 21.81 0.78 -2.80
N LEU A 123 22.24 0.82 -4.07
CA LEU A 123 22.01 -0.26 -5.03
C LEU A 123 22.60 -1.58 -4.55
N TYR A 124 23.83 -1.57 -4.02
CA TYR A 124 24.44 -2.74 -3.40
C TYR A 124 23.58 -3.30 -2.26
N CYS A 125 23.07 -2.43 -1.37
CA CYS A 125 22.20 -2.87 -0.29
C CYS A 125 20.91 -3.50 -0.81
N ILE A 126 20.30 -2.94 -1.86
CA ILE A 126 19.10 -3.51 -2.50
C ILE A 126 19.39 -4.89 -3.10
N GLU A 127 20.52 -5.05 -3.81
CA GLU A 127 20.91 -6.30 -4.45
C GLU A 127 21.29 -7.40 -3.45
N GLN A 128 21.94 -7.04 -2.33
CA GLN A 128 22.36 -7.96 -1.30
C GLN A 128 21.32 -8.19 -0.19
N GLU A 129 20.11 -7.68 -0.35
CA GLU A 129 19.04 -7.77 0.66
C GLU A 129 19.44 -7.19 2.04
N LEU A 130 20.31 -6.18 2.06
CA LEU A 130 20.65 -5.44 3.27
C LEU A 130 19.56 -4.41 3.52
N LEU A 131 18.55 -4.80 4.26
CA LEU A 131 17.32 -4.01 4.44
C LEU A 131 17.33 -3.32 5.80
N PRO A 132 17.36 -1.98 5.86
CA PRO A 132 17.36 -1.23 7.10
C PRO A 132 16.09 -1.43 7.92
N VAL A 133 16.25 -1.40 9.24
CA VAL A 133 15.14 -1.39 10.20
C VAL A 133 14.62 0.03 10.35
N VAL A 134 13.36 0.25 10.03
CA VAL A 134 12.70 1.57 10.09
C VAL A 134 11.49 1.48 11.01
N PRO A 135 11.41 2.28 12.08
CA PRO A 135 10.20 2.36 12.92
C PRO A 135 9.01 2.95 12.17
N GLU A 136 7.81 2.49 12.48
CA GLU A 136 6.59 2.87 11.75
C GLU A 136 6.05 4.26 12.09
N GLN A 137 6.46 4.91 13.18
CA GLN A 137 5.91 6.17 13.68
C GLN A 137 7.01 7.21 13.85
N GLY A 138 6.64 8.50 13.76
CA GLY A 138 7.53 9.64 14.00
C GLY A 138 7.58 10.67 12.87
N SER A 139 6.91 10.44 11.72
CA SER A 139 6.81 11.43 10.66
C SER A 139 5.45 12.12 10.66
N VAL A 140 5.45 13.43 10.55
CA VAL A 140 4.27 14.27 10.29
C VAL A 140 4.19 14.71 8.82
N GLY A 141 5.16 14.30 8.00
CA GLY A 141 5.26 14.70 6.60
C GLY A 141 5.81 16.11 6.40
N ALA A 142 6.52 16.63 7.40
CA ALA A 142 7.29 17.87 7.30
C ALA A 142 8.58 17.62 6.52
N SER A 143 8.85 18.38 5.49
CA SER A 143 9.95 18.14 4.55
C SER A 143 9.95 16.71 3.97
N GLY A 144 8.77 16.11 3.85
CA GLY A 144 8.56 14.71 3.54
C GLY A 144 8.73 13.80 4.77
N ASP A 145 9.38 12.66 4.58
CA ASP A 145 9.46 11.58 5.56
C ASP A 145 10.80 11.55 6.30
N LEU A 146 11.19 12.66 6.96
CA LEU A 146 12.53 12.85 7.56
C LEU A 146 12.94 11.69 8.47
N ALA A 147 12.15 11.38 9.51
CA ALA A 147 12.51 10.37 10.50
C ALA A 147 12.62 8.94 9.88
N PRO A 148 11.65 8.41 9.13
CA PRO A 148 11.81 7.10 8.52
C PRO A 148 12.93 7.04 7.48
N LEU A 149 13.18 8.10 6.71
CA LEU A 149 14.30 8.14 5.78
C LEU A 149 15.66 8.22 6.49
N SER A 150 15.72 8.90 7.65
CA SER A 150 16.94 8.88 8.48
C SER A 150 17.25 7.48 8.97
N HIS A 151 16.28 6.75 9.52
CA HIS A 151 16.46 5.35 9.87
C HIS A 151 16.85 4.47 8.68
N LEU A 152 16.27 4.73 7.49
CA LEU A 152 16.57 3.99 6.27
C LEU A 152 18.04 4.12 5.85
N PHE A 153 18.66 5.30 6.04
CA PHE A 153 20.01 5.57 5.54
C PHE A 153 21.07 5.66 6.63
N LEU A 154 20.68 5.68 7.90
CA LEU A 154 21.61 5.63 9.02
C LEU A 154 22.60 4.45 8.95
N PRO A 155 22.20 3.23 8.48
CA PRO A 155 23.10 2.10 8.33
C PRO A 155 24.25 2.32 7.34
N LEU A 156 24.14 3.25 6.40
CA LEU A 156 25.27 3.60 5.52
C LEU A 156 26.46 4.17 6.30
N LEU A 157 26.19 4.80 7.45
CA LEU A 157 27.19 5.40 8.36
C LEU A 157 27.73 4.40 9.39
N GLY A 158 27.25 3.13 9.37
CA GLY A 158 27.58 2.13 10.38
C GLY A 158 26.75 2.24 11.67
N GLU A 159 25.78 3.12 11.70
CA GLU A 159 24.86 3.32 12.82
C GLU A 159 23.50 2.65 12.50
N GLY A 160 22.61 2.49 13.50
CA GLY A 160 21.31 1.85 13.28
C GLY A 160 21.39 0.35 13.03
N GLU A 161 20.41 -0.21 12.31
CA GLU A 161 20.20 -1.66 12.27
C GLU A 161 19.74 -2.13 10.89
N PHE A 162 20.06 -3.41 10.60
CA PHE A 162 19.54 -4.15 9.44
C PHE A 162 18.72 -5.36 9.87
N TRP A 163 17.83 -5.80 9.00
CA TRP A 163 17.23 -7.11 9.05
C TRP A 163 18.22 -8.19 8.58
N GLU A 164 18.46 -9.20 9.39
CA GLU A 164 19.14 -10.44 9.01
C GLU A 164 18.15 -11.60 9.19
N LYS A 165 17.45 -11.96 8.12
CA LYS A 165 16.26 -12.83 8.17
C LYS A 165 15.20 -12.20 9.10
N ASP A 166 14.84 -12.92 10.20
CA ASP A 166 13.83 -12.46 11.17
C ASP A 166 14.46 -11.77 12.40
N ARG A 167 15.75 -11.39 12.33
CA ARG A 167 16.48 -10.77 13.44
C ARG A 167 16.91 -9.36 13.09
N ILE A 168 16.96 -8.53 14.09
CA ILE A 168 17.51 -7.18 14.00
C ILE A 168 18.98 -7.21 14.46
N VAL A 169 19.87 -6.70 13.63
CA VAL A 169 21.31 -6.74 13.84
C VAL A 169 21.93 -5.36 13.65
N PRO A 170 22.87 -4.91 14.52
CA PRO A 170 23.55 -3.63 14.35
C PRO A 170 24.21 -3.48 12.98
N ALA A 171 24.07 -2.31 12.37
CA ALA A 171 24.55 -2.02 11.01
C ALA A 171 26.07 -2.27 10.89
N LYS A 172 26.86 -1.86 11.88
CA LYS A 172 28.31 -2.08 11.89
C LYS A 172 28.69 -3.53 11.65
N LYS A 173 27.99 -4.48 12.32
CA LYS A 173 28.26 -5.92 12.16
C LYS A 173 28.00 -6.40 10.73
N ILE A 174 26.91 -5.94 10.12
CA ILE A 174 26.56 -6.30 8.73
C ILE A 174 27.57 -5.68 7.75
N LEU A 175 27.96 -4.43 7.95
CA LEU A 175 28.98 -3.79 7.11
C LEU A 175 30.32 -4.55 7.19
N ASP A 176 30.76 -4.95 8.40
CA ASP A 176 31.97 -5.73 8.59
C ASP A 176 31.90 -7.09 7.87
N GLN A 177 30.77 -7.80 7.95
CA GLN A 177 30.52 -9.06 7.23
C GLN A 177 30.63 -8.91 5.70
N HIS A 178 30.19 -7.78 5.16
CA HIS A 178 30.26 -7.46 3.73
C HIS A 178 31.55 -6.72 3.35
N GLN A 179 32.52 -6.56 4.27
CA GLN A 179 33.78 -5.84 4.08
C GLN A 179 33.58 -4.39 3.58
N LEU A 180 32.51 -3.76 4.06
CA LEU A 180 32.14 -2.39 3.73
C LEU A 180 32.53 -1.43 4.83
N GLN A 181 33.22 -0.33 4.47
CA GLN A 181 33.48 0.75 5.41
C GLN A 181 32.23 1.64 5.56
N PRO A 182 31.95 2.15 6.76
CA PRO A 182 30.97 3.22 6.95
C PRO A 182 31.26 4.39 6.00
N MET A 183 30.21 4.93 5.41
CA MET A 183 30.34 6.08 4.50
C MET A 183 30.49 7.39 5.28
N VAL A 184 31.32 8.28 4.77
CA VAL A 184 31.38 9.68 5.18
C VAL A 184 30.60 10.48 4.15
N LEU A 185 29.52 11.14 4.60
CA LEU A 185 28.68 11.96 3.75
C LEU A 185 29.33 13.34 3.51
N GLU A 186 29.20 13.85 2.29
CA GLU A 186 29.61 15.18 1.89
C GLU A 186 28.42 16.14 1.82
N ALA A 187 28.70 17.41 1.47
CA ALA A 187 27.67 18.44 1.38
C ALA A 187 26.43 18.01 0.58
N LYS A 188 25.26 18.37 1.06
CA LYS A 188 23.95 18.05 0.47
C LYS A 188 23.51 16.57 0.62
N GLU A 189 24.42 15.61 0.82
CA GLU A 189 24.11 14.18 0.77
C GLU A 189 23.16 13.71 1.87
N GLY A 190 23.38 14.17 3.12
CA GLY A 190 22.46 13.86 4.20
C GLY A 190 21.06 14.36 3.92
N LEU A 191 20.92 15.60 3.47
CA LEU A 191 19.62 16.18 3.14
C LEU A 191 18.98 15.49 1.93
N ALA A 192 19.75 15.18 0.88
CA ALA A 192 19.25 14.46 -0.29
C ALA A 192 18.71 13.06 0.07
N LEU A 193 19.31 12.39 1.06
CA LEU A 193 18.87 11.09 1.54
C LEU A 193 17.56 11.16 2.32
N ILE A 194 17.42 12.10 3.26
CA ILE A 194 16.29 12.13 4.19
C ILE A 194 15.10 12.98 3.74
N ASN A 195 15.30 13.87 2.78
CA ASN A 195 14.24 14.76 2.27
C ASN A 195 13.46 14.06 1.15
N GLY A 196 12.13 14.00 1.25
CA GLY A 196 11.26 13.40 0.24
C GLY A 196 10.18 12.49 0.81
N THR A 197 9.35 11.94 -0.06
CA THR A 197 8.07 11.27 0.24
C THR A 197 8.13 9.72 0.17
N GLN A 198 9.31 9.12 0.24
CA GLN A 198 9.48 7.69 -0.10
C GLN A 198 8.81 6.73 0.89
N PHE A 199 8.59 7.12 2.15
CA PHE A 199 7.83 6.30 3.10
C PHE A 199 6.33 6.30 2.76
N ILE A 200 5.74 7.48 2.54
CA ILE A 200 4.36 7.62 2.09
C ILE A 200 4.15 6.88 0.77
N LEU A 201 5.07 7.08 -0.18
CA LEU A 201 5.05 6.46 -1.50
C LEU A 201 5.13 4.92 -1.42
N ALA A 202 6.00 4.37 -0.58
CA ALA A 202 6.13 2.93 -0.40
C ALA A 202 4.84 2.31 0.17
N HIS A 203 4.19 2.97 1.13
CA HIS A 203 2.88 2.57 1.62
C HIS A 203 1.80 2.60 0.52
N ALA A 204 1.81 3.61 -0.35
CA ALA A 204 0.89 3.69 -1.48
C ALA A 204 1.14 2.57 -2.50
N VAL A 205 2.40 2.25 -2.80
CA VAL A 205 2.80 1.17 -3.72
C VAL A 205 2.34 -0.19 -3.20
N LEU A 206 2.64 -0.50 -1.94
CA LEU A 206 2.25 -1.77 -1.31
C LEU A 206 0.72 -1.90 -1.24
N GLY A 207 0.06 -0.85 -0.78
CA GLY A 207 -1.40 -0.85 -0.64
C GLY A 207 -2.12 -0.96 -1.99
N LEU A 208 -1.63 -0.33 -3.05
CA LEU A 208 -2.20 -0.45 -4.40
C LEU A 208 -2.12 -1.88 -4.96
N GLN A 209 -1.04 -2.61 -4.69
CA GLN A 209 -0.94 -4.01 -5.10
C GLN A 209 -1.99 -4.87 -4.39
N LYS A 210 -2.11 -4.73 -3.06
CA LYS A 210 -3.13 -5.44 -2.27
C LYS A 210 -4.54 -5.05 -2.72
N MET A 211 -4.81 -3.75 -2.83
CA MET A 211 -6.14 -3.25 -3.22
C MET A 211 -6.59 -3.77 -4.58
N LYS A 212 -5.68 -3.91 -5.56
CA LYS A 212 -6.03 -4.45 -6.88
C LYS A 212 -6.65 -5.85 -6.77
N TYR A 213 -6.00 -6.74 -6.02
CA TYR A 213 -6.48 -8.11 -5.82
C TYR A 213 -7.77 -8.13 -5.01
N LEU A 214 -7.85 -7.37 -3.91
CA LEU A 214 -9.03 -7.34 -3.04
C LEU A 214 -10.28 -6.77 -3.74
N LEU A 215 -10.12 -5.82 -4.66
CA LEU A 215 -11.22 -5.34 -5.52
C LEU A 215 -11.78 -6.47 -6.40
N ASP A 216 -10.91 -7.29 -6.96
CA ASP A 216 -11.32 -8.40 -7.81
C ASP A 216 -11.90 -9.54 -6.97
N LEU A 217 -11.34 -9.82 -5.80
CA LEU A 217 -11.85 -10.81 -4.85
C LEU A 217 -13.20 -10.40 -4.25
N ALA A 218 -13.43 -9.10 -3.98
CA ALA A 218 -14.73 -8.62 -3.51
C ALA A 218 -15.87 -8.89 -4.50
N ASP A 219 -15.59 -8.81 -5.81
CA ASP A 219 -16.56 -9.19 -6.84
C ASP A 219 -16.84 -10.71 -6.79
N VAL A 220 -15.82 -11.55 -6.62
CA VAL A 220 -15.96 -13.01 -6.48
C VAL A 220 -16.74 -13.36 -5.21
N SER A 221 -16.39 -12.76 -4.07
CA SER A 221 -17.08 -12.97 -2.79
C SER A 221 -18.55 -12.54 -2.88
N GLY A 222 -18.82 -11.36 -3.50
CA GLY A 222 -20.17 -10.89 -3.75
C GLY A 222 -20.97 -11.81 -4.69
N ALA A 223 -20.33 -12.38 -5.71
CA ALA A 223 -20.97 -13.33 -6.62
C ALA A 223 -21.28 -14.67 -5.89
N MET A 224 -20.37 -15.17 -5.07
CA MET A 224 -20.60 -16.39 -4.26
C MET A 224 -21.74 -16.16 -3.24
N SER A 225 -21.77 -15.02 -2.59
CA SER A 225 -22.86 -14.63 -1.68
C SER A 225 -24.21 -14.52 -2.41
N LEU A 226 -24.22 -13.95 -3.62
CA LEU A 226 -25.41 -13.84 -4.46
C LEU A 226 -25.94 -15.24 -4.86
N GLU A 227 -25.09 -16.13 -5.32
CA GLU A 227 -25.45 -17.51 -5.65
C GLU A 227 -25.96 -18.27 -4.41
N GLY A 228 -25.26 -18.14 -3.27
CA GLY A 228 -25.69 -18.72 -2.00
C GLY A 228 -27.04 -18.18 -1.51
N PHE A 229 -27.34 -16.92 -1.75
CA PHE A 229 -28.61 -16.26 -1.39
C PHE A 229 -29.70 -16.48 -2.43
N GLN A 230 -29.37 -17.00 -3.62
CA GLN A 230 -30.23 -17.05 -4.82
C GLN A 230 -30.73 -15.66 -5.21
N GLY A 231 -29.82 -14.69 -5.34
CA GLY A 231 -30.12 -13.36 -5.78
C GLY A 231 -30.30 -13.27 -7.30
N SER A 232 -30.84 -12.15 -7.78
CA SER A 232 -31.07 -11.90 -9.21
C SER A 232 -29.83 -11.35 -9.90
N ALA A 233 -29.49 -11.88 -11.09
CA ALA A 233 -28.46 -11.32 -11.97
C ALA A 233 -28.94 -10.12 -12.80
N ALA A 234 -30.23 -9.78 -12.76
CA ALA A 234 -30.82 -8.67 -13.54
C ALA A 234 -30.16 -7.30 -13.28
N PRO A 235 -29.74 -6.94 -12.03
CA PRO A 235 -29.05 -5.68 -11.77
C PRO A 235 -27.71 -5.51 -12.49
N PHE A 236 -27.14 -6.56 -13.06
CA PHE A 236 -25.84 -6.50 -13.76
C PHE A 236 -25.96 -6.39 -15.28
N LYS A 237 -27.19 -6.31 -15.84
CA LYS A 237 -27.41 -6.16 -17.28
C LYS A 237 -26.74 -4.89 -17.82
N ALA A 238 -26.05 -5.00 -18.97
CA ALA A 238 -25.23 -3.94 -19.55
C ALA A 238 -25.99 -2.62 -19.76
N GLY A 239 -27.23 -2.70 -20.30
CA GLY A 239 -28.05 -1.51 -20.56
C GLY A 239 -28.31 -0.62 -19.35
N LEU A 240 -28.46 -1.24 -18.15
CA LEU A 240 -28.65 -0.48 -16.90
C LEU A 240 -27.43 0.41 -16.58
N HIS A 241 -26.21 -0.08 -16.84
CA HIS A 241 -24.98 0.64 -16.52
C HIS A 241 -24.53 1.59 -17.64
N GLN A 242 -25.02 1.38 -18.88
CA GLN A 242 -24.76 2.26 -20.02
C GLN A 242 -25.47 3.61 -19.88
N ILE A 243 -26.66 3.64 -19.30
CA ILE A 243 -27.42 4.89 -19.05
C ILE A 243 -26.88 5.68 -17.83
N ARG A 244 -25.99 5.09 -17.01
CA ARG A 244 -25.26 5.74 -15.92
C ARG A 244 -23.79 5.33 -15.95
N PRO A 245 -22.98 5.85 -16.88
CA PRO A 245 -21.72 5.25 -17.34
C PRO A 245 -20.52 5.55 -16.44
N PHE A 246 -20.60 5.31 -15.14
CA PHE A 246 -19.44 5.31 -14.27
C PHE A 246 -18.52 4.13 -14.61
N LYS A 247 -17.27 4.40 -15.01
CA LYS A 247 -16.32 3.39 -15.49
C LYS A 247 -16.10 2.23 -14.50
N GLY A 248 -16.10 2.52 -13.20
CA GLY A 248 -15.97 1.48 -12.17
C GLY A 248 -17.22 0.57 -12.15
N SER A 249 -18.42 1.15 -12.16
CA SER A 249 -19.68 0.38 -12.15
C SER A 249 -19.85 -0.48 -13.41
N LEU A 250 -19.52 0.06 -14.60
CA LEU A 250 -19.48 -0.69 -15.85
C LEU A 250 -18.58 -1.92 -15.74
N LYS A 251 -17.36 -1.74 -15.20
CA LYS A 251 -16.40 -2.86 -15.03
C LYS A 251 -16.90 -3.92 -14.06
N VAL A 252 -17.47 -3.52 -12.91
CA VAL A 252 -18.00 -4.47 -11.94
C VAL A 252 -19.21 -5.23 -12.51
N ALA A 253 -20.14 -4.54 -13.18
CA ALA A 253 -21.29 -5.21 -13.81
C ALA A 253 -20.87 -6.21 -14.90
N GLU A 254 -19.83 -5.89 -15.68
CA GLU A 254 -19.24 -6.82 -16.65
C GLU A 254 -18.65 -8.05 -15.94
N ARG A 255 -17.88 -7.85 -14.88
CA ARG A 255 -17.30 -8.93 -14.09
C ARG A 255 -18.35 -9.81 -13.43
N MET A 256 -19.39 -9.21 -12.85
CA MET A 256 -20.50 -9.97 -12.26
C MET A 256 -21.21 -10.85 -13.29
N ARG A 257 -21.45 -10.36 -14.51
CA ARG A 257 -22.02 -11.20 -15.58
C ARG A 257 -21.12 -12.38 -15.93
N MET A 258 -19.79 -12.15 -16.02
CA MET A 258 -18.82 -13.21 -16.28
C MET A 258 -18.73 -14.22 -15.12
N LEU A 259 -18.71 -13.73 -13.87
CA LEU A 259 -18.62 -14.56 -12.67
C LEU A 259 -19.86 -15.47 -12.50
N LEU A 260 -21.04 -15.03 -12.96
CA LEU A 260 -22.31 -15.71 -12.80
C LEU A 260 -22.74 -16.50 -14.06
N GLU A 261 -21.92 -16.50 -15.11
CA GLU A 261 -22.25 -17.17 -16.38
C GLU A 261 -22.41 -18.67 -16.21
N GLY A 262 -23.52 -19.23 -16.72
CA GLY A 262 -23.82 -20.64 -16.69
C GLY A 262 -24.20 -21.21 -15.32
N SER A 263 -24.67 -20.36 -14.39
CA SER A 263 -25.20 -20.81 -13.11
C SER A 263 -26.59 -21.43 -13.24
N GLU A 264 -26.69 -22.73 -13.02
CA GLU A 264 -27.97 -23.45 -12.94
C GLU A 264 -28.80 -22.96 -11.74
N ASN A 265 -28.11 -22.61 -10.64
CA ASN A 265 -28.73 -22.12 -9.43
C ASN A 265 -29.48 -20.78 -9.67
N LEU A 266 -28.92 -19.88 -10.47
CA LEU A 266 -29.57 -18.62 -10.84
C LEU A 266 -30.68 -18.85 -11.88
N ASP A 267 -30.49 -19.73 -12.85
CA ASP A 267 -31.51 -20.05 -13.86
C ASP A 267 -32.75 -20.68 -13.25
N ALA A 268 -32.60 -21.54 -12.27
CA ALA A 268 -33.71 -22.14 -11.54
C ALA A 268 -34.53 -21.12 -10.73
N HIS A 269 -34.01 -19.94 -10.49
CA HIS A 269 -34.63 -18.91 -9.65
C HIS A 269 -35.05 -17.64 -10.41
N LYS A 270 -34.87 -17.59 -11.73
CA LYS A 270 -35.12 -16.39 -12.55
C LYS A 270 -36.60 -15.93 -12.58
N ASP A 271 -37.54 -16.85 -12.39
CA ASP A 271 -38.98 -16.59 -12.46
C ASP A 271 -39.66 -16.63 -11.05
N CYS A 272 -38.90 -16.33 -9.99
CA CYS A 272 -39.42 -16.32 -8.63
C CYS A 272 -40.27 -15.08 -8.34
N ASP A 273 -41.15 -15.16 -7.33
CA ASP A 273 -42.05 -14.08 -6.90
C ASP A 273 -41.32 -12.89 -6.22
N ARG A 274 -40.00 -12.95 -6.07
CA ARG A 274 -39.20 -11.89 -5.44
C ARG A 274 -39.11 -10.66 -6.35
N VAL A 275 -39.68 -9.55 -5.91
CA VAL A 275 -39.69 -8.29 -6.68
C VAL A 275 -38.29 -7.70 -6.85
N GLN A 276 -37.49 -7.72 -5.80
CA GLN A 276 -36.10 -7.21 -5.83
C GLN A 276 -35.27 -7.73 -4.66
N ASP A 277 -33.92 -7.76 -4.86
CA ASP A 277 -32.97 -8.09 -3.81
C ASP A 277 -32.63 -6.88 -2.93
N PRO A 278 -32.08 -7.11 -1.73
CA PRO A 278 -31.51 -6.07 -0.90
C PRO A 278 -30.32 -5.35 -1.59
N TYR A 279 -30.03 -4.14 -1.16
CA TYR A 279 -28.99 -3.28 -1.78
C TYR A 279 -27.60 -3.91 -1.73
N SER A 280 -27.26 -4.68 -0.70
CA SER A 280 -25.97 -5.35 -0.59
C SER A 280 -25.73 -6.38 -1.72
N ILE A 281 -26.78 -6.86 -2.37
CA ILE A 281 -26.71 -7.71 -3.56
C ILE A 281 -26.83 -6.88 -4.84
N ARG A 282 -27.93 -6.11 -5.03
CA ARG A 282 -28.19 -5.47 -6.31
C ARG A 282 -27.36 -4.21 -6.58
N CYS A 283 -26.77 -3.58 -5.53
CA CYS A 283 -25.94 -2.40 -5.68
C CYS A 283 -24.43 -2.70 -5.69
N ILE A 284 -24.02 -3.96 -5.82
CA ILE A 284 -22.60 -4.35 -5.98
C ILE A 284 -21.89 -3.48 -7.02
N PRO A 285 -22.42 -3.24 -8.25
CA PRO A 285 -21.72 -2.45 -9.25
C PRO A 285 -21.50 -0.99 -8.84
N GLN A 286 -22.43 -0.40 -8.12
CA GLN A 286 -22.32 1.00 -7.69
C GLN A 286 -21.28 1.17 -6.58
N VAL A 287 -21.28 0.29 -5.58
CA VAL A 287 -20.39 0.36 -4.42
C VAL A 287 -18.98 -0.07 -4.79
N HIS A 288 -18.80 -1.29 -5.31
CA HIS A 288 -17.47 -1.77 -5.73
C HIS A 288 -16.88 -0.90 -6.85
N GLY A 289 -17.74 -0.38 -7.74
CA GLY A 289 -17.32 0.51 -8.81
C GLY A 289 -16.78 1.86 -8.32
N ALA A 290 -17.34 2.42 -7.25
CA ALA A 290 -16.82 3.62 -6.61
C ALA A 290 -15.39 3.37 -6.07
N SER A 291 -15.16 2.24 -5.40
CA SER A 291 -13.85 1.85 -4.88
C SER A 291 -12.83 1.62 -6.01
N ARG A 292 -13.25 1.08 -7.16
CA ARG A 292 -12.38 0.96 -8.35
C ARG A 292 -11.98 2.32 -8.93
N ASN A 293 -12.83 3.34 -8.84
CA ASN A 293 -12.49 4.70 -9.27
C ASN A 293 -11.46 5.33 -8.32
N ALA A 294 -11.61 5.14 -7.00
CA ALA A 294 -10.63 5.58 -6.01
C ALA A 294 -9.25 4.91 -6.21
N TYR A 295 -9.23 3.60 -6.49
CA TYR A 295 -8.02 2.87 -6.88
C TYR A 295 -7.31 3.52 -8.07
N LYS A 296 -8.06 3.84 -9.14
CA LYS A 296 -7.49 4.48 -10.34
C LYS A 296 -6.90 5.86 -10.02
N HIS A 297 -7.57 6.63 -9.16
CA HIS A 297 -7.09 7.94 -8.72
C HIS A 297 -5.77 7.81 -7.96
N LEU A 298 -5.71 7.00 -6.91
CA LEU A 298 -4.49 6.76 -6.14
C LEU A 298 -3.36 6.24 -7.03
N LYS A 299 -3.64 5.25 -7.91
CA LYS A 299 -2.65 4.70 -8.84
C LYS A 299 -2.06 5.75 -9.77
N LYS A 300 -2.88 6.69 -10.28
CA LYS A 300 -2.41 7.80 -11.13
C LYS A 300 -1.40 8.67 -10.38
N LEU A 301 -1.74 9.12 -9.17
CA LEU A 301 -0.87 9.99 -8.38
C LEU A 301 0.40 9.27 -7.93
N THR A 302 0.29 8.03 -7.46
CA THR A 302 1.45 7.19 -7.11
C THR A 302 2.39 7.00 -8.31
N THR A 303 1.86 6.86 -9.54
CA THR A 303 2.70 6.70 -10.73
C THR A 303 3.46 7.99 -11.06
N ILE A 304 2.88 9.16 -10.81
CA ILE A 304 3.57 10.44 -10.94
C ILE A 304 4.70 10.54 -9.91
N GLU A 305 4.37 10.29 -8.65
CA GLU A 305 5.33 10.39 -7.53
C GLU A 305 6.50 9.41 -7.66
N LEU A 306 6.27 8.20 -8.15
CA LEU A 306 7.33 7.22 -8.46
C LEU A 306 8.41 7.76 -9.41
N ASN A 307 8.07 8.76 -10.24
CA ASN A 307 8.95 9.34 -11.25
C ASN A 307 9.26 10.82 -10.98
N SER A 308 9.13 11.24 -9.73
CA SER A 308 9.36 12.63 -9.30
C SER A 308 10.65 12.76 -8.49
N VAL A 309 11.25 13.94 -8.56
CA VAL A 309 12.32 14.35 -7.65
C VAL A 309 11.70 15.11 -6.49
N THR A 310 11.87 14.59 -5.29
CA THR A 310 11.13 15.01 -4.09
C THR A 310 12.01 15.52 -2.96
N ASP A 311 13.30 15.78 -3.20
CA ASP A 311 14.18 16.41 -2.22
C ASP A 311 14.24 17.94 -2.39
N ASN A 312 15.06 18.62 -1.60
CA ASN A 312 15.24 20.06 -1.59
C ASN A 312 16.65 20.40 -1.04
N PRO A 313 17.35 21.41 -1.61
CA PRO A 313 17.05 22.16 -2.81
C PRO A 313 17.27 21.33 -4.08
N ILE A 314 16.63 21.75 -5.17
CA ILE A 314 16.75 21.14 -6.52
C ILE A 314 17.81 21.89 -7.32
N ILE A 315 18.70 21.16 -7.99
CA ILE A 315 19.77 21.69 -8.83
C ILE A 315 19.32 21.54 -10.29
N LEU A 316 18.83 22.62 -10.89
CA LEU A 316 18.40 22.66 -12.28
C LEU A 316 19.56 22.96 -13.22
N SER A 317 20.48 23.84 -12.81
CA SER A 317 21.68 24.20 -13.56
C SER A 317 22.75 24.79 -12.64
N GLU A 318 23.90 25.16 -13.18
CA GLU A 318 24.99 25.84 -12.45
C GLU A 318 24.54 27.18 -11.86
N THR A 319 23.58 27.85 -12.47
CA THR A 319 23.07 29.15 -12.07
C THR A 319 21.72 29.08 -11.36
N GLU A 320 21.07 27.95 -11.37
CA GLU A 320 19.69 27.78 -10.88
C GLU A 320 19.57 26.64 -9.89
N ILE A 321 19.69 26.96 -8.61
CA ILE A 321 19.49 26.07 -7.46
C ILE A 321 18.30 26.62 -6.69
N ILE A 322 17.22 25.86 -6.60
CA ILE A 322 15.93 26.34 -6.09
C ILE A 322 15.54 25.57 -4.83
N SER A 323 15.24 26.31 -3.76
CA SER A 323 14.55 25.78 -2.60
C SER A 323 13.05 25.83 -2.83
N GLY A 324 12.39 24.67 -2.85
CA GLY A 324 10.98 24.51 -3.15
C GLY A 324 10.29 23.52 -2.21
N GLY A 325 9.08 23.08 -2.55
CA GLY A 325 8.23 22.22 -1.74
C GLY A 325 7.96 20.82 -2.34
N ASN A 326 8.80 20.31 -3.24
CA ASN A 326 8.57 19.02 -3.89
C ASN A 326 8.52 17.83 -2.92
N PHE A 327 9.01 18.00 -1.71
CA PHE A 327 8.94 17.03 -0.62
C PHE A 327 7.55 16.95 0.04
N HIS A 328 6.63 17.86 -0.28
CA HIS A 328 5.35 17.92 0.44
C HIS A 328 4.41 16.81 0.01
N GLY A 329 4.10 15.88 0.94
CA GLY A 329 3.35 14.68 0.67
C GLY A 329 1.83 14.83 0.51
N GLN A 330 1.28 16.06 0.50
CA GLN A 330 -0.17 16.30 0.47
C GLN A 330 -0.91 15.60 -0.69
N PRO A 331 -0.37 15.56 -1.93
CA PRO A 331 -1.05 14.86 -3.03
C PRO A 331 -1.28 13.38 -2.76
N LEU A 332 -0.31 12.70 -2.13
CA LEU A 332 -0.44 11.29 -1.76
C LEU A 332 -1.30 11.11 -0.51
N SER A 333 -1.15 11.98 0.49
CA SER A 333 -1.89 11.91 1.75
C SER A 333 -3.40 11.92 1.53
N MET A 334 -3.91 12.92 0.80
CA MET A 334 -5.33 13.04 0.45
C MET A 334 -5.83 11.84 -0.37
N ALA A 335 -5.03 11.35 -1.32
CA ALA A 335 -5.41 10.22 -2.14
C ALA A 335 -5.46 8.90 -1.36
N LEU A 336 -4.58 8.72 -0.38
CA LEU A 336 -4.56 7.58 0.53
C LEU A 336 -5.77 7.59 1.47
N ASP A 337 -6.16 8.74 2.02
CA ASP A 337 -7.35 8.86 2.84
C ASP A 337 -8.64 8.61 2.03
N TYR A 338 -8.72 9.11 0.80
CA TYR A 338 -9.82 8.79 -0.11
C TYR A 338 -9.88 7.29 -0.44
N ALA A 339 -8.74 6.66 -0.68
CA ALA A 339 -8.67 5.22 -0.91
C ALA A 339 -9.04 4.41 0.35
N SER A 340 -8.70 4.89 1.54
CA SER A 340 -9.09 4.31 2.83
C SER A 340 -10.61 4.24 3.00
N ILE A 341 -11.31 5.33 2.71
CA ILE A 341 -12.78 5.36 2.70
C ILE A 341 -13.34 4.34 1.70
N ALA A 342 -12.78 4.29 0.50
CA ALA A 342 -13.23 3.40 -0.55
C ALA A 342 -13.04 1.91 -0.23
N VAL A 343 -11.96 1.55 0.46
CA VAL A 343 -11.69 0.18 0.92
C VAL A 343 -12.62 -0.20 2.07
N SER A 344 -12.89 0.74 2.99
CA SER A 344 -13.82 0.54 4.09
C SER A 344 -15.22 0.19 3.59
N GLU A 345 -15.71 0.83 2.51
CA GLU A 345 -17.01 0.55 1.91
C GLU A 345 -17.14 -0.86 1.30
N LEU A 346 -16.04 -1.44 0.80
CA LEU A 346 -16.05 -2.85 0.39
C LEU A 346 -16.28 -3.79 1.58
N GLY A 347 -15.68 -3.47 2.72
CA GLY A 347 -15.94 -4.19 3.97
C GLY A 347 -17.38 -4.02 4.48
N ASN A 348 -17.91 -2.80 4.42
CA ASN A 348 -19.28 -2.50 4.83
C ASN A 348 -20.30 -3.33 4.05
N ILE A 349 -20.24 -3.33 2.73
CA ILE A 349 -21.18 -4.08 1.90
C ILE A 349 -21.01 -5.60 2.04
N ALA A 350 -19.78 -6.10 2.26
CA ALA A 350 -19.48 -7.50 2.51
C ALA A 350 -20.10 -7.96 3.84
N ASP A 351 -19.94 -7.21 4.93
CA ASP A 351 -20.58 -7.51 6.21
C ASP A 351 -22.12 -7.51 6.10
N ARG A 352 -22.72 -6.59 5.32
CA ARG A 352 -24.17 -6.62 5.08
C ARG A 352 -24.63 -7.89 4.36
N ARG A 353 -23.82 -8.46 3.47
CA ARG A 353 -24.13 -9.76 2.83
C ARG A 353 -23.99 -10.93 3.82
N CYS A 354 -22.98 -10.91 4.70
CA CYS A 354 -22.87 -11.90 5.79
C CYS A 354 -24.12 -11.87 6.67
N TYR A 355 -24.54 -10.68 7.11
CA TYR A 355 -25.76 -10.51 7.91
C TYR A 355 -27.01 -11.03 7.17
N LEU A 356 -27.18 -10.66 5.89
CA LEU A 356 -28.34 -11.07 5.07
C LEU A 356 -28.48 -12.58 4.96
N ILE A 357 -27.36 -13.30 4.79
CA ILE A 357 -27.34 -14.75 4.63
C ILE A 357 -27.77 -15.45 5.93
N LEU A 358 -27.51 -14.85 7.11
CA LEU A 358 -27.88 -15.40 8.41
C LEU A 358 -29.39 -15.38 8.72
N GLU A 359 -30.16 -14.54 8.02
CA GLU A 359 -31.60 -14.37 8.33
C GLU A 359 -32.44 -15.63 8.09
N GLY A 360 -31.89 -16.62 7.39
CA GLY A 360 -32.63 -17.87 7.10
C GLY A 360 -33.75 -17.68 6.08
N LYS A 361 -33.54 -16.85 5.07
CA LYS A 361 -34.49 -16.60 3.97
C LYS A 361 -34.20 -17.49 2.76
N TYR A 362 -35.21 -17.69 1.94
CA TYR A 362 -35.08 -18.32 0.63
C TYR A 362 -34.45 -19.73 0.68
N GLY A 363 -34.93 -20.54 1.64
CA GLY A 363 -34.47 -21.93 1.81
C GLY A 363 -33.15 -22.09 2.55
N LEU A 364 -32.53 -21.00 3.00
CA LEU A 364 -31.40 -21.09 3.93
C LEU A 364 -31.91 -21.32 5.35
N PRO A 365 -31.25 -22.16 6.15
CA PRO A 365 -31.54 -22.24 7.57
C PRO A 365 -31.01 -21.00 8.28
N ARG A 366 -31.70 -20.55 9.36
CA ARG A 366 -31.18 -19.47 10.21
C ARG A 366 -29.79 -19.81 10.73
N LEU A 367 -28.92 -18.81 10.72
CA LEU A 367 -27.53 -18.94 11.16
C LEU A 367 -26.72 -20.00 10.39
N LEU A 368 -27.18 -20.42 9.21
CA LEU A 368 -26.59 -21.46 8.36
C LEU A 368 -26.35 -22.80 9.08
N THR A 369 -27.22 -23.16 10.02
CA THR A 369 -27.21 -24.43 10.73
C THR A 369 -28.59 -25.09 10.76
N GLU A 370 -28.66 -26.42 10.54
CA GLU A 370 -29.92 -27.19 10.57
C GLU A 370 -30.43 -27.44 11.99
N LYS A 371 -29.50 -27.52 12.97
CA LYS A 371 -29.81 -27.80 14.39
C LYS A 371 -29.71 -26.53 15.23
N GLY A 372 -30.45 -25.48 14.84
CA GLY A 372 -30.45 -24.20 15.57
C GLY A 372 -30.88 -24.39 17.04
N GLY A 373 -30.21 -23.70 17.96
CA GLY A 373 -30.39 -23.81 19.39
C GLY A 373 -29.37 -24.76 20.06
N LEU A 374 -29.13 -25.94 19.49
CA LEU A 374 -27.98 -26.77 19.87
C LEU A 374 -26.68 -26.19 19.28
N ASN A 375 -26.74 -25.78 18.01
CA ASN A 375 -25.64 -25.13 17.31
C ASN A 375 -25.93 -23.63 17.13
N SER A 376 -24.90 -22.81 17.31
CA SER A 376 -24.89 -21.38 17.01
C SER A 376 -24.56 -21.09 15.54
N GLY A 377 -23.93 -22.03 14.84
CA GLY A 377 -23.56 -21.93 13.43
C GLY A 377 -22.68 -20.72 13.14
N PHE A 378 -23.07 -19.91 12.18
CA PHE A 378 -22.32 -18.75 11.72
C PHE A 378 -22.68 -17.44 12.42
N MET A 379 -23.35 -17.48 13.59
CA MET A 379 -23.77 -16.27 14.30
C MET A 379 -22.58 -15.36 14.65
N ILE A 380 -21.55 -15.89 15.28
CA ILE A 380 -20.45 -15.12 15.86
C ILE A 380 -19.41 -14.62 14.83
N PRO A 381 -19.09 -15.31 13.75
CA PRO A 381 -18.21 -14.74 12.72
C PRO A 381 -18.71 -13.41 12.11
N GLN A 382 -20.04 -13.17 12.07
CA GLN A 382 -20.58 -11.86 11.66
C GLN A 382 -20.26 -10.76 12.69
N TYR A 383 -20.17 -11.08 13.96
CA TYR A 383 -19.70 -10.10 14.97
C TYR A 383 -18.26 -9.68 14.69
N THR A 384 -17.43 -10.60 14.21
CA THR A 384 -16.05 -10.29 13.82
C THR A 384 -16.02 -9.35 12.63
N THR A 385 -16.84 -9.57 11.57
CA THR A 385 -16.91 -8.65 10.43
C THR A 385 -17.42 -7.28 10.86
N ALA A 386 -18.45 -7.21 11.68
CA ALA A 386 -19.00 -5.96 12.22
C ALA A 386 -17.97 -5.18 13.07
N ALA A 387 -17.18 -5.87 13.90
CA ALA A 387 -16.11 -5.25 14.67
C ALA A 387 -15.03 -4.65 13.75
N LEU A 388 -14.56 -5.41 12.72
CA LEU A 388 -13.56 -4.96 11.76
C LEU A 388 -14.06 -3.78 10.92
N VAL A 389 -15.33 -3.76 10.53
CA VAL A 389 -15.97 -2.64 9.82
C VAL A 389 -15.99 -1.39 10.70
N THR A 390 -16.31 -1.52 11.98
CA THR A 390 -16.32 -0.41 12.93
C THR A 390 -14.91 0.13 13.19
N GLU A 391 -13.91 -0.76 13.27
CA GLU A 391 -12.50 -0.36 13.35
C GLU A 391 -12.07 0.41 12.10
N ASN A 392 -12.42 -0.07 10.90
CA ASN A 392 -12.14 0.62 9.64
C ASN A 392 -12.76 2.02 9.61
N LYS A 393 -13.97 2.21 10.14
CA LYS A 393 -14.59 3.54 10.26
C LYS A 393 -13.72 4.49 11.06
N SER A 394 -13.17 4.05 12.20
CA SER A 394 -12.25 4.86 13.02
C SER A 394 -10.96 5.18 12.25
N LEU A 395 -10.44 4.22 11.48
CA LEU A 395 -9.26 4.40 10.64
C LEU A 395 -9.50 5.32 9.44
N CYS A 396 -10.74 5.52 9.00
CA CYS A 396 -11.07 6.43 7.89
C CYS A 396 -11.05 7.92 8.28
N PHE A 397 -10.87 8.29 9.56
CA PHE A 397 -10.70 9.69 9.94
C PHE A 397 -9.46 10.26 9.25
N PRO A 398 -9.59 11.30 8.38
CA PRO A 398 -8.53 11.64 7.44
C PRO A 398 -7.42 12.46 8.09
N PRO A 399 -6.21 11.91 8.29
CA PRO A 399 -5.07 12.69 8.78
C PRO A 399 -4.68 13.83 7.85
N SER A 400 -4.91 13.68 6.54
CA SER A 400 -4.61 14.72 5.54
C SER A 400 -5.40 16.03 5.71
N ALA A 401 -6.45 16.01 6.53
CA ALA A 401 -7.25 17.19 6.88
C ALA A 401 -6.70 17.93 8.11
N ASP A 402 -5.66 17.38 8.77
CA ASP A 402 -5.00 17.98 9.93
C ASP A 402 -3.63 18.54 9.57
N SER A 403 -3.17 19.51 10.32
CA SER A 403 -1.82 20.05 10.24
C SER A 403 -1.42 20.68 11.54
N VAL A 404 -0.15 20.51 11.92
CA VAL A 404 0.44 21.10 13.12
C VAL A 404 1.77 21.78 12.74
N PRO A 405 2.09 22.98 13.28
CA PRO A 405 3.36 23.62 13.02
C PRO A 405 4.51 22.85 13.71
N THR A 406 5.61 22.70 13.00
CA THR A 406 6.86 22.11 13.50
C THR A 406 8.04 23.05 13.22
N SER A 407 9.24 22.72 13.70
CA SER A 407 10.49 23.45 13.44
C SER A 407 10.38 24.98 13.68
N LEU A 408 9.84 25.37 14.85
CA LEU A 408 9.65 26.79 15.24
C LEU A 408 8.80 27.58 14.23
N GLY A 409 7.88 26.91 13.51
CA GLY A 409 7.01 27.54 12.53
C GLY A 409 7.58 27.61 11.11
N GLN A 410 8.82 27.17 10.87
CA GLN A 410 9.37 27.04 9.50
C GLN A 410 8.58 26.01 8.68
N GLU A 411 8.09 24.97 9.34
CA GLU A 411 7.25 23.91 8.77
C GLU A 411 5.83 24.07 9.36
N ASP A 412 5.15 25.15 8.99
CA ASP A 412 3.85 25.56 9.54
C ASP A 412 2.66 24.78 8.96
N HIS A 413 2.87 24.06 7.86
CA HIS A 413 1.89 23.17 7.23
C HIS A 413 2.55 21.86 6.80
N VAL A 414 2.01 20.72 7.28
CA VAL A 414 2.53 19.37 7.06
C VAL A 414 1.44 18.44 6.53
N SER A 415 1.82 17.35 5.85
CA SER A 415 0.88 16.51 5.09
C SER A 415 0.21 15.40 5.89
N MET A 416 0.77 14.96 7.01
CA MET A 416 0.38 13.75 7.77
C MET A 416 0.34 12.46 6.91
N GLY A 417 1.01 12.45 5.76
CA GLY A 417 0.91 11.39 4.76
C GLY A 417 1.43 10.02 5.25
N SER A 418 2.41 10.01 6.16
CA SER A 418 2.90 8.79 6.79
C SER A 418 1.80 8.05 7.57
N ILE A 419 0.94 8.81 8.27
CA ILE A 419 -0.21 8.27 9.00
C ILE A 419 -1.27 7.76 8.01
N SER A 420 -1.59 8.54 6.97
CA SER A 420 -2.53 8.13 5.91
C SER A 420 -2.10 6.81 5.26
N GLY A 421 -0.81 6.65 4.93
CA GLY A 421 -0.27 5.43 4.32
C GLY A 421 -0.37 4.20 5.22
N ARG A 422 -0.04 4.34 6.49
CA ARG A 422 -0.13 3.26 7.49
C ARG A 422 -1.57 2.81 7.71
N LYS A 423 -2.50 3.76 7.92
CA LYS A 423 -3.94 3.49 8.09
C LYS A 423 -4.54 2.80 6.88
N PHE A 424 -4.19 3.23 5.67
CA PHE A 424 -4.63 2.59 4.44
C PHE A 424 -4.26 1.11 4.38
N ASN A 425 -3.02 0.75 4.72
CA ASN A 425 -2.57 -0.64 4.74
C ASN A 425 -3.24 -1.46 5.87
N GLN A 426 -3.53 -0.84 7.01
CA GLN A 426 -4.27 -1.48 8.10
C GLN A 426 -5.72 -1.80 7.70
N ILE A 427 -6.42 -0.86 7.03
CA ILE A 427 -7.77 -1.09 6.50
C ILE A 427 -7.78 -2.20 5.45
N LEU A 428 -6.78 -2.27 4.58
CA LEU A 428 -6.62 -3.37 3.62
C LEU A 428 -6.46 -4.72 4.32
N GLY A 429 -5.67 -4.79 5.40
CA GLY A 429 -5.53 -6.01 6.20
C GLY A 429 -6.83 -6.42 6.90
N ASN A 430 -7.67 -5.47 7.31
CA ASN A 430 -9.00 -5.77 7.82
C ASN A 430 -9.95 -6.23 6.72
N LEU A 431 -9.87 -5.66 5.51
CA LEU A 431 -10.66 -6.11 4.36
C LEU A 431 -10.30 -7.55 3.95
N GLU A 432 -9.02 -7.96 3.99
CA GLU A 432 -8.62 -9.37 3.76
C GLU A 432 -9.41 -10.32 4.67
N LYS A 433 -9.51 -10.00 5.95
CA LYS A 433 -10.24 -10.80 6.95
C LYS A 433 -11.76 -10.80 6.70
N ILE A 434 -12.33 -9.63 6.38
CA ILE A 434 -13.77 -9.50 6.11
C ILE A 434 -14.16 -10.33 4.89
N LEU A 435 -13.41 -10.24 3.80
CA LEU A 435 -13.67 -11.02 2.58
C LEU A 435 -13.46 -12.53 2.79
N ALA A 436 -12.47 -12.93 3.60
CA ALA A 436 -12.27 -14.32 3.98
C ALA A 436 -13.50 -14.89 4.72
N ILE A 437 -14.05 -14.12 5.66
CA ILE A 437 -15.26 -14.51 6.39
C ILE A 437 -16.47 -14.53 5.42
N GLU A 438 -16.64 -13.54 4.56
CA GLU A 438 -17.73 -13.53 3.57
C GLU A 438 -17.68 -14.74 2.63
N LEU A 439 -16.49 -15.10 2.15
CA LEU A 439 -16.29 -16.33 1.34
C LEU A 439 -16.70 -17.59 2.10
N MET A 440 -16.42 -17.65 3.41
CA MET A 440 -16.87 -18.76 4.26
C MET A 440 -18.40 -18.84 4.35
N TYR A 441 -19.09 -17.69 4.47
CA TYR A 441 -20.55 -17.61 4.46
C TYR A 441 -21.15 -18.02 3.12
N GLY A 442 -20.62 -17.49 2.02
CA GLY A 442 -21.08 -17.84 0.69
C GLY A 442 -20.90 -19.32 0.38
N ALA A 443 -19.75 -19.88 0.74
CA ALA A 443 -19.49 -21.32 0.58
C ALA A 443 -20.46 -22.18 1.40
N GLN A 444 -20.75 -21.82 2.65
CA GLN A 444 -21.71 -22.55 3.48
C GLN A 444 -23.14 -22.43 2.94
N ALA A 445 -23.53 -21.23 2.44
CA ALA A 445 -24.85 -21.03 1.85
C ALA A 445 -25.08 -21.89 0.59
N LEU A 446 -24.05 -22.10 -0.22
CA LEU A 446 -24.11 -22.96 -1.40
C LEU A 446 -24.41 -24.41 -1.07
N GLU A 447 -23.99 -24.93 0.10
CA GLU A 447 -24.29 -26.30 0.53
C GLU A 447 -25.80 -26.57 0.71
N PHE A 448 -26.60 -25.53 0.89
CA PHE A 448 -28.05 -25.63 1.03
C PHE A 448 -28.80 -25.47 -0.31
N ARG A 449 -28.09 -25.44 -1.45
CA ARG A 449 -28.70 -25.30 -2.79
C ARG A 449 -28.95 -26.64 -3.51
N GLY A 450 -28.74 -27.74 -2.82
CA GLY A 450 -28.99 -29.09 -3.35
C GLY A 450 -28.03 -29.46 -4.49
N SER A 451 -28.59 -30.01 -5.58
CA SER A 451 -27.81 -30.46 -6.74
C SER A 451 -27.57 -29.35 -7.80
N LEU A 452 -28.12 -28.15 -7.61
CA LEU A 452 -27.96 -27.04 -8.55
C LEU A 452 -26.50 -26.55 -8.54
N GLN A 453 -25.91 -26.46 -9.73
CA GLN A 453 -24.52 -26.04 -9.87
C GLN A 453 -24.45 -24.50 -9.94
N CYS A 454 -23.55 -23.91 -9.15
CA CYS A 454 -23.14 -22.52 -9.34
C CYS A 454 -22.26 -22.38 -10.60
N SER A 455 -21.95 -21.15 -10.99
CA SER A 455 -21.07 -20.90 -12.13
C SER A 455 -19.71 -21.59 -11.96
N LYS A 456 -19.06 -21.95 -13.09
CA LYS A 456 -17.78 -22.69 -13.07
C LYS A 456 -16.69 -22.00 -12.24
N LEU A 457 -16.61 -20.67 -12.28
CA LEU A 457 -15.59 -19.93 -11.55
C LEU A 457 -15.88 -19.91 -10.05
N ILE A 458 -17.14 -19.73 -9.67
CA ILE A 458 -17.57 -19.79 -8.26
C ILE A 458 -17.38 -21.23 -7.73
N GLN A 459 -17.68 -22.27 -8.52
CA GLN A 459 -17.46 -23.66 -8.14
C GLN A 459 -15.97 -23.95 -7.85
N LYS A 460 -15.05 -23.46 -8.69
CA LYS A 460 -13.60 -23.61 -8.46
C LYS A 460 -13.18 -22.96 -7.14
N ASN A 461 -13.64 -21.73 -6.89
CA ASN A 461 -13.32 -21.03 -5.64
C ASN A 461 -13.97 -21.72 -4.41
N HIS A 462 -15.18 -22.24 -4.55
CA HIS A 462 -15.82 -23.08 -3.52
C HIS A 462 -14.96 -24.29 -3.18
N GLN A 463 -14.44 -24.99 -4.20
CA GLN A 463 -13.53 -26.13 -4.01
C GLN A 463 -12.25 -25.75 -3.29
N LEU A 464 -11.64 -24.59 -3.60
CA LEU A 464 -10.48 -24.08 -2.87
C LEU A 464 -10.80 -23.85 -1.38
N ILE A 465 -11.97 -23.30 -1.08
CA ILE A 465 -12.43 -23.12 0.30
C ILE A 465 -12.57 -24.48 0.97
N ARG A 466 -13.30 -25.41 0.36
CA ARG A 466 -13.59 -26.73 0.94
C ARG A 466 -12.34 -27.61 1.11
N ALA A 467 -11.31 -27.40 0.35
CA ALA A 467 -10.00 -28.06 0.55
C ALA A 467 -9.32 -27.67 1.88
N LYS A 468 -9.70 -26.52 2.49
CA LYS A 468 -9.13 -26.02 3.74
C LYS A 468 -10.14 -25.92 4.88
N VAL A 469 -11.40 -25.63 4.56
CA VAL A 469 -12.48 -25.40 5.51
C VAL A 469 -13.66 -26.29 5.13
N PRO A 470 -13.90 -27.41 5.85
CA PRO A 470 -15.02 -28.30 5.57
C PRO A 470 -16.36 -27.62 5.88
N LYS A 471 -17.45 -28.14 5.30
CA LYS A 471 -18.82 -27.74 5.64
C LYS A 471 -19.01 -27.78 7.17
N LEU A 472 -19.71 -26.80 7.72
CA LEU A 472 -20.11 -26.77 9.12
C LEU A 472 -21.43 -27.56 9.28
N GLU A 473 -21.36 -28.73 9.84
CA GLU A 473 -22.53 -29.58 10.18
C GLU A 473 -22.89 -29.42 11.65
N GLU A 474 -21.86 -29.34 12.51
CA GLU A 474 -21.96 -29.10 13.96
C GLU A 474 -20.96 -28.04 14.37
N ASP A 475 -21.24 -27.32 15.45
CA ASP A 475 -20.35 -26.26 15.96
C ASP A 475 -18.95 -26.82 16.24
N ARG A 476 -17.93 -26.09 15.78
CA ARG A 476 -16.50 -26.34 16.02
C ARG A 476 -15.74 -25.04 16.21
N LEU A 477 -14.45 -25.13 16.47
CA LEU A 477 -13.57 -23.94 16.59
C LEU A 477 -13.37 -23.29 15.22
N LEU A 478 -14.14 -22.21 14.93
CA LEU A 478 -14.11 -21.49 13.66
C LEU A 478 -12.89 -20.55 13.50
N LYS A 479 -12.13 -20.31 14.57
CA LYS A 479 -10.91 -19.50 14.51
C LYS A 479 -9.93 -20.01 13.46
N ASP A 480 -9.70 -21.32 13.44
CA ASP A 480 -8.74 -21.94 12.53
C ASP A 480 -9.26 -21.93 11.09
N ASP A 481 -10.57 -22.10 10.89
CA ASP A 481 -11.21 -21.96 9.58
C ASP A 481 -11.04 -20.56 9.01
N ILE A 482 -11.27 -19.52 9.83
CA ILE A 482 -11.07 -18.11 9.43
C ILE A 482 -9.61 -17.87 9.09
N GLN A 483 -8.67 -18.34 9.92
CA GLN A 483 -7.24 -18.16 9.69
C GLN A 483 -6.79 -18.81 8.37
N ASN A 484 -7.23 -20.02 8.10
CA ASN A 484 -6.95 -20.72 6.84
C ASN A 484 -7.42 -19.92 5.61
N LEU A 485 -8.62 -19.32 5.69
CA LEU A 485 -9.13 -18.49 4.59
C LEU A 485 -8.41 -17.15 4.46
N VAL A 486 -8.04 -16.52 5.58
CA VAL A 486 -7.23 -15.29 5.57
C VAL A 486 -5.88 -15.57 4.88
N GLU A 487 -5.26 -16.72 5.14
CA GLU A 487 -4.02 -17.13 4.46
C GLU A 487 -4.22 -17.32 2.95
N LEU A 488 -5.32 -17.94 2.52
CA LEU A 488 -5.64 -18.06 1.10
C LEU A 488 -5.84 -16.70 0.43
N VAL A 489 -6.50 -15.75 1.10
CA VAL A 489 -6.68 -14.38 0.61
C VAL A 489 -5.33 -13.65 0.53
N HIS A 490 -4.55 -13.71 1.61
CA HIS A 490 -3.23 -13.06 1.69
C HIS A 490 -2.28 -13.56 0.59
N ASN A 491 -2.24 -14.86 0.37
CA ASN A 491 -1.42 -15.52 -0.66
C ASN A 491 -2.00 -15.41 -2.08
N GLN A 492 -3.11 -14.67 -2.25
CA GLN A 492 -3.77 -14.46 -3.54
C GLN A 492 -4.12 -15.77 -4.27
N THR A 493 -4.58 -16.79 -3.53
CA THR A 493 -4.85 -18.12 -4.04
C THR A 493 -6.16 -18.21 -4.82
N PHE A 494 -7.15 -17.35 -4.51
CA PHE A 494 -8.45 -17.38 -5.17
C PHE A 494 -8.35 -16.94 -6.64
N ILE A 495 -9.17 -17.60 -7.48
CA ILE A 495 -9.26 -17.31 -8.92
C ILE A 495 -10.19 -16.10 -9.08
N VAL A 496 -9.63 -15.00 -9.56
CA VAL A 496 -10.35 -13.74 -9.71
C VAL A 496 -10.53 -13.29 -11.17
N GLU A 497 -9.91 -14.01 -12.12
CA GLU A 497 -9.98 -13.76 -13.58
C GLU A 497 -10.27 -15.05 -14.35
#